data_ac48d937799a55cb7426ffb8af3c3f4c
#
_entry.id   ac48d937799a55cb7426ffb8af3c3f4c
#
_cell.length_a   1.000
_cell.length_b   1.000
_cell.length_c   1.000
_cell.angle_alpha   90.00
_cell.angle_beta   90.00
_cell.angle_gamma   90.00
#
_symmetry.space_group_name_H-M   'P 1'
#
loop_
_entity.id
_entity.type
_entity.pdbx_description
1 polymer ?
#
loop_
_entity_poly.entity_id
_entity_poly.type
_entity_poly.pdbx_seq_one_letter_code
_entity_poly.pdbx_strand_id
1 'polypeptide(L)'
;MKKTTCVFFLGLMFLSVEMSRANEKRGAVSSRVLSAKTIYVDNQTADAELQHDAYLALGKWGRYEIVDSPQKADVVLRLAGSSVVKFVPGGDPSGTYNPKPVSEKSAAGEELAPPGCTRLTLIEPKSGTTLWSEVRKTSKAQEKSKLLEGLHEAVDQQEKSRSK
;
A
#
# COMPACT_ATOMS: atom_id res chain seq x y z
N MET A 1 6.39 -19.23 -74.88
CA MET A 1 6.87 -18.15 -74.02
C MET A 1 6.02 -18.15 -72.74
N LYS A 2 6.56 -18.67 -71.63
CA LYS A 2 5.84 -18.80 -70.32
C LYS A 2 6.26 -17.64 -69.41
N LYS A 3 5.30 -16.76 -69.03
CA LYS A 3 5.53 -15.66 -68.12
C LYS A 3 5.34 -16.16 -66.70
N THR A 4 6.41 -16.19 -65.93
CA THR A 4 6.41 -16.54 -64.48
C THR A 4 6.10 -15.29 -63.68
N THR A 5 4.96 -15.25 -63.04
CA THR A 5 4.55 -14.18 -62.11
C THR A 5 5.03 -14.52 -60.72
N CYS A 6 6.04 -13.78 -60.23
CA CYS A 6 6.52 -13.88 -58.86
C CYS A 6 5.60 -13.07 -57.95
N VAL A 7 4.81 -13.73 -57.09
CA VAL A 7 4.00 -13.10 -56.07
C VAL A 7 4.86 -12.97 -54.82
N PHE A 8 5.25 -11.75 -54.50
CA PHE A 8 5.96 -11.39 -53.27
C PHE A 8 4.95 -11.30 -52.15
N PHE A 9 4.90 -12.34 -51.31
CA PHE A 9 4.12 -12.34 -50.08
C PHE A 9 4.92 -11.56 -49.01
N LEU A 10 4.63 -10.29 -48.84
CA LEU A 10 5.18 -9.48 -47.74
C LEU A 10 4.42 -9.79 -46.45
N GLY A 11 4.95 -10.76 -45.70
CA GLY A 11 4.42 -11.13 -44.39
C GLY A 11 4.69 -10.01 -43.39
N LEU A 12 3.65 -9.24 -43.10
CA LEU A 12 3.64 -8.24 -42.02
C LEU A 12 3.56 -8.98 -40.68
N MET A 13 4.72 -9.29 -40.09
CA MET A 13 4.80 -9.77 -38.70
C MET A 13 4.40 -8.61 -37.79
N PHE A 14 3.14 -8.59 -37.36
CA PHE A 14 2.72 -7.82 -36.19
C PHE A 14 3.39 -8.43 -34.96
N LEU A 15 4.48 -7.82 -34.51
CA LEU A 15 5.00 -8.03 -33.16
C LEU A 15 3.97 -7.45 -32.20
N SER A 16 3.07 -8.30 -31.72
CA SER A 16 2.26 -7.99 -30.54
C SER A 16 3.19 -7.90 -29.34
N VAL A 17 3.62 -6.68 -29.01
CA VAL A 17 4.23 -6.40 -27.72
C VAL A 17 3.13 -6.58 -26.68
N GLU A 18 2.98 -7.80 -26.17
CA GLU A 18 2.25 -8.03 -24.94
C GLU A 18 2.99 -7.26 -23.85
N MET A 19 2.49 -6.06 -23.54
CA MET A 19 2.80 -5.39 -22.29
C MET A 19 2.31 -6.32 -21.17
N SER A 20 3.17 -7.24 -20.75
CA SER A 20 3.04 -7.93 -19.47
C SER A 20 3.02 -6.84 -18.40
N ARG A 21 1.81 -6.34 -18.08
CA ARG A 21 1.58 -5.64 -16.82
C ARG A 21 2.04 -6.64 -15.77
N ALA A 22 3.20 -6.37 -15.20
CA ALA A 22 3.66 -7.06 -14.01
C ALA A 22 2.53 -6.91 -12.98
N ASN A 23 1.69 -7.93 -12.92
CA ASN A 23 0.67 -8.09 -11.89
C ASN A 23 1.49 -8.45 -10.66
N GLU A 24 2.00 -7.42 -9.97
CA GLU A 24 2.67 -7.57 -8.69
C GLU A 24 1.69 -8.40 -7.85
N LYS A 25 2.05 -9.67 -7.58
CA LYS A 25 1.21 -10.60 -6.83
C LYS A 25 0.91 -9.93 -5.50
N ARG A 26 -0.27 -9.32 -5.38
CA ARG A 26 -0.78 -8.79 -4.13
C ARG A 26 -0.68 -9.92 -3.12
N GLY A 27 0.05 -9.69 -2.03
CA GLY A 27 0.27 -10.71 -1.01
C GLY A 27 -1.08 -11.24 -0.51
N ALA A 28 -1.19 -12.55 -0.36
CA ALA A 28 -2.38 -13.15 0.21
C ALA A 28 -2.61 -12.58 1.62
N VAL A 29 -3.85 -12.16 1.91
CA VAL A 29 -4.21 -11.62 3.21
C VAL A 29 -4.21 -12.76 4.24
N SER A 30 -3.56 -12.53 5.38
CA SER A 30 -3.56 -13.50 6.48
C SER A 30 -4.98 -13.77 6.98
N SER A 31 -5.24 -15.01 7.40
CA SER A 31 -6.53 -15.38 8.01
C SER A 31 -6.87 -14.55 9.26
N ARG A 32 -5.88 -14.00 9.94
CA ARG A 32 -6.07 -13.10 11.08
C ARG A 32 -6.73 -11.79 10.71
N VAL A 33 -6.43 -11.24 9.54
CA VAL A 33 -7.09 -10.03 9.01
C VAL A 33 -8.58 -10.27 8.80
N LEU A 34 -8.96 -11.47 8.35
CA LEU A 34 -10.37 -11.83 8.15
C LEU A 34 -11.15 -11.97 9.46
N SER A 35 -10.51 -12.40 10.53
CA SER A 35 -11.13 -12.55 11.86
C SER A 35 -11.07 -11.29 12.73
N ALA A 36 -10.26 -10.31 12.35
CA ALA A 36 -10.10 -9.05 13.05
C ALA A 36 -11.41 -8.25 13.03
N LYS A 37 -11.75 -7.61 14.16
CA LYS A 37 -12.92 -6.74 14.33
C LYS A 37 -12.52 -5.30 14.55
N THR A 38 -11.36 -5.07 15.16
CA THR A 38 -10.88 -3.74 15.53
C THR A 38 -9.59 -3.39 14.78
N ILE A 39 -9.45 -2.10 14.40
CA ILE A 39 -8.30 -1.58 13.68
C ILE A 39 -7.82 -0.26 14.27
N TYR A 40 -6.51 -0.11 14.41
CA TYR A 40 -5.86 1.15 14.73
C TYR A 40 -5.09 1.67 13.51
N VAL A 41 -5.13 2.98 13.26
CA VAL A 41 -4.38 3.61 12.16
C VAL A 41 -3.14 4.30 12.73
N ASP A 42 -1.97 3.78 12.36
CA ASP A 42 -0.64 4.29 12.71
C ASP A 42 -0.08 5.08 11.52
N ASN A 43 -0.27 6.39 11.51
CA ASN A 43 0.25 7.26 10.45
C ASN A 43 1.67 7.71 10.77
N GLN A 44 2.64 7.13 10.08
CA GLN A 44 4.07 7.50 10.16
C GLN A 44 4.48 8.44 9.02
N THR A 45 3.54 8.93 8.22
CA THR A 45 3.79 9.94 7.19
C THR A 45 3.67 11.35 7.80
N ALA A 46 4.23 12.34 7.12
CA ALA A 46 4.01 13.75 7.48
C ALA A 46 2.66 14.29 6.99
N ASP A 47 1.85 13.46 6.30
CA ASP A 47 0.60 13.85 5.66
C ASP A 47 -0.60 13.49 6.56
N ALA A 48 -1.16 14.52 7.23
CA ALA A 48 -2.34 14.35 8.08
C ALA A 48 -3.62 14.05 7.27
N GLU A 49 -3.70 14.50 5.99
CA GLU A 49 -4.85 14.21 5.13
C GLU A 49 -4.92 12.72 4.83
N LEU A 50 -3.77 12.07 4.67
CA LEU A 50 -3.72 10.64 4.40
C LEU A 50 -4.33 9.80 5.54
N GLN A 51 -4.11 10.23 6.79
CA GLN A 51 -4.75 9.59 7.94
C GLN A 51 -6.27 9.80 7.93
N HIS A 52 -6.71 11.01 7.60
CA HIS A 52 -8.13 11.31 7.48
C HIS A 52 -8.79 10.47 6.38
N ASP A 53 -8.16 10.37 5.21
CA ASP A 53 -8.64 9.55 4.10
C ASP A 53 -8.72 8.06 4.48
N ALA A 54 -7.75 7.56 5.25
CA ALA A 54 -7.78 6.19 5.76
C ALA A 54 -8.98 5.97 6.72
N TYR A 55 -9.25 6.91 7.62
CA TYR A 55 -10.42 6.84 8.50
C TYR A 55 -11.73 6.87 7.73
N LEU A 56 -11.86 7.75 6.74
CA LEU A 56 -13.05 7.81 5.88
C LEU A 56 -13.27 6.50 5.10
N ALA A 57 -12.20 5.96 4.52
CA ALA A 57 -12.26 4.71 3.76
C ALA A 57 -12.63 3.51 4.65
N LEU A 58 -12.05 3.41 5.85
CA LEU A 58 -12.39 2.35 6.82
C LEU A 58 -13.83 2.50 7.32
N GLY A 59 -14.27 3.71 7.64
CA GLY A 59 -15.64 3.98 8.08
C GLY A 59 -16.67 3.65 6.99
N LYS A 60 -16.38 3.98 5.72
CA LYS A 60 -17.22 3.63 4.57
C LYS A 60 -17.29 2.11 4.34
N TRP A 61 -16.18 1.41 4.57
CA TRP A 61 -16.15 -0.04 4.45
C TRP A 61 -16.96 -0.73 5.56
N GLY A 62 -16.90 -0.18 6.79
CA GLY A 62 -17.70 -0.66 7.92
C GLY A 62 -17.33 -2.06 8.42
N ARG A 63 -16.19 -2.61 7.97
CA ARG A 63 -15.74 -3.95 8.37
C ARG A 63 -15.11 -3.97 9.75
N TYR A 64 -14.38 -2.91 10.09
CA TYR A 64 -13.62 -2.79 11.33
C TYR A 64 -14.15 -1.65 12.19
N GLU A 65 -14.19 -1.86 13.49
CA GLU A 65 -14.31 -0.79 14.47
C GLU A 65 -12.96 -0.08 14.62
N ILE A 66 -12.93 1.24 14.45
CA ILE A 66 -11.70 2.03 14.58
C ILE A 66 -11.49 2.35 16.06
N VAL A 67 -10.31 1.98 16.58
CA VAL A 67 -9.95 2.20 17.98
C VAL A 67 -8.88 3.27 18.12
N ASP A 68 -8.79 3.87 19.32
CA ASP A 68 -7.92 4.98 19.66
C ASP A 68 -6.49 4.58 20.06
N SER A 69 -6.23 3.28 20.24
CA SER A 69 -4.91 2.82 20.64
C SER A 69 -4.58 1.45 20.06
N PRO A 70 -3.29 1.18 19.76
CA PRO A 70 -2.87 -0.10 19.20
C PRO A 70 -3.08 -1.28 20.14
N GLN A 71 -3.16 -1.05 21.46
CA GLN A 71 -3.38 -2.10 22.47
C GLN A 71 -4.81 -2.65 22.41
N LYS A 72 -5.77 -1.87 21.94
CA LYS A 72 -7.18 -2.26 21.77
C LYS A 72 -7.47 -2.86 20.40
N ALA A 73 -6.51 -2.78 19.46
CA ALA A 73 -6.69 -3.23 18.09
C ALA A 73 -6.33 -4.70 17.92
N ASP A 74 -7.12 -5.40 17.07
CA ASP A 74 -6.77 -6.72 16.56
C ASP A 74 -5.69 -6.62 15.48
N VAL A 75 -5.74 -5.54 14.69
CA VAL A 75 -4.75 -5.23 13.64
C VAL A 75 -4.42 -3.74 13.63
N VAL A 76 -3.17 -3.42 13.27
CA VAL A 76 -2.70 -2.05 13.08
C VAL A 76 -2.47 -1.80 11.59
N LEU A 77 -3.13 -0.79 11.04
CA LEU A 77 -2.85 -0.27 9.70
C LEU A 77 -1.79 0.81 9.81
N ARG A 78 -0.57 0.49 9.39
CA ARG A 78 0.53 1.45 9.32
C ARG A 78 0.60 2.09 7.94
N LEU A 79 0.72 3.42 7.92
CA LEU A 79 0.95 4.23 6.73
C LEU A 79 2.38 4.77 6.82
N ALA A 80 3.27 4.33 5.93
CA ALA A 80 4.67 4.75 5.88
C ALA A 80 4.98 5.42 4.53
N GLY A 81 5.56 6.63 4.59
CA GLY A 81 5.98 7.38 3.40
C GLY A 81 7.41 7.06 2.96
N SER A 82 7.92 7.88 2.05
CA SER A 82 9.31 7.83 1.59
C SER A 82 10.33 8.36 2.62
N SER A 83 9.85 9.03 3.66
CA SER A 83 10.68 9.53 4.76
C SER A 83 9.99 9.27 6.09
N VAL A 84 10.74 8.76 7.06
CA VAL A 84 10.26 8.65 8.44
C VAL A 84 10.54 9.97 9.13
N VAL A 85 9.49 10.71 9.50
CA VAL A 85 9.62 11.85 10.39
C VAL A 85 9.71 11.31 11.81
N LYS A 86 10.94 11.14 12.31
CA LYS A 86 11.12 10.87 13.75
C LYS A 86 10.83 12.15 14.52
N PHE A 87 9.73 12.18 15.26
CA PHE A 87 9.53 13.19 16.28
C PHE A 87 10.51 12.91 17.43
N VAL A 88 11.57 13.71 17.53
CA VAL A 88 12.47 13.70 18.67
C VAL A 88 11.93 14.71 19.68
N PRO A 89 11.31 14.29 20.80
CA PRO A 89 10.91 15.20 21.85
C PRO A 89 12.17 15.77 22.52
N GLY A 90 12.42 17.08 22.42
CA GLY A 90 13.53 17.73 23.12
C GLY A 90 14.44 18.62 22.27
N GLY A 91 14.00 19.13 21.13
CA GLY A 91 14.72 20.17 20.39
C GLY A 91 14.47 21.57 20.98
N ASP A 92 15.56 22.30 21.23
CA ASP A 92 15.62 23.67 21.69
C ASP A 92 14.74 24.61 20.82
N PRO A 93 13.92 25.52 21.38
CA PRO A 93 12.96 26.34 20.63
C PRO A 93 13.60 27.43 19.73
N SER A 94 14.91 27.49 19.59
CA SER A 94 15.60 28.51 18.79
C SER A 94 16.32 27.97 17.51
N GLY A 95 16.22 26.70 17.19
CA GLY A 95 16.89 26.11 16.05
C GLY A 95 16.05 26.11 14.77
N THR A 96 16.53 26.75 13.73
CA THR A 96 16.01 26.64 12.37
C THR A 96 15.98 25.16 11.97
N TYR A 97 14.78 24.55 11.93
CA TYR A 97 14.60 23.15 11.59
C TYR A 97 14.89 22.94 10.10
N ASN A 98 16.03 22.35 9.82
CA ASN A 98 16.40 21.91 8.48
C ASN A 98 16.42 20.37 8.47
N PRO A 99 15.32 19.70 8.09
CA PRO A 99 15.26 18.25 8.11
C PRO A 99 16.16 17.71 7.01
N LYS A 100 17.35 17.20 7.37
CA LYS A 100 18.09 16.33 6.46
C LYS A 100 17.26 15.05 6.25
N PRO A 101 17.00 14.64 5.00
CA PRO A 101 16.38 13.35 4.75
C PRO A 101 17.35 12.27 5.22
N VAL A 102 17.07 11.68 6.35
CA VAL A 102 17.78 10.50 6.82
C VAL A 102 17.10 9.32 6.17
N SER A 103 17.73 8.75 5.12
CA SER A 103 17.35 7.46 4.56
C SER A 103 17.85 6.37 5.52
N GLU A 104 17.23 6.25 6.66
CA GLU A 104 17.48 5.14 7.58
C GLU A 104 16.35 4.11 7.39
N LYS A 105 16.77 2.86 7.18
CA LYS A 105 15.89 1.70 7.35
C LYS A 105 15.18 1.87 8.69
N SER A 106 13.85 1.79 8.68
CA SER A 106 13.06 1.75 9.90
C SER A 106 13.68 0.74 10.85
N ALA A 107 13.68 1.00 12.14
CA ALA A 107 14.23 0.11 13.18
C ALA A 107 13.61 -1.31 13.16
N ALA A 108 12.53 -1.51 12.40
CA ALA A 108 11.86 -2.78 12.14
C ALA A 108 12.26 -3.45 10.82
N GLY A 109 13.27 -2.92 10.08
CA GLY A 109 13.68 -3.49 8.79
C GLY A 109 12.68 -3.29 7.65
N GLU A 110 11.62 -2.50 7.85
CA GLU A 110 10.65 -2.18 6.80
C GLU A 110 11.27 -1.25 5.74
N GLU A 111 11.17 -1.67 4.50
CA GLU A 111 11.60 -0.88 3.36
C GLU A 111 10.69 0.34 3.19
N LEU A 112 11.28 1.54 3.08
CA LEU A 112 10.53 2.78 2.86
C LEU A 112 9.78 2.74 1.52
N ALA A 113 8.66 3.45 1.44
CA ALA A 113 7.94 3.59 0.18
C ALA A 113 8.75 4.45 -0.82
N PRO A 114 8.64 4.22 -2.14
CA PRO A 114 9.20 5.10 -3.15
C PRO A 114 8.63 6.53 -3.05
N PRO A 115 9.34 7.56 -3.55
CA PRO A 115 8.83 8.92 -3.59
C PRO A 115 7.44 9.02 -4.23
N GLY A 116 6.52 9.78 -3.60
CA GLY A 116 5.13 9.93 -4.05
C GLY A 116 4.24 8.71 -3.82
N CYS A 117 4.75 7.72 -3.10
CA CYS A 117 4.01 6.53 -2.70
C CYS A 117 3.89 6.43 -1.18
N THR A 118 2.89 5.69 -0.73
CA THR A 118 2.72 5.27 0.66
C THR A 118 2.67 3.76 0.71
N ARG A 119 3.42 3.18 1.63
CA ARG A 119 3.31 1.77 1.99
C ARG A 119 2.23 1.62 3.05
N LEU A 120 1.28 0.75 2.75
CA LEU A 120 0.28 0.31 3.70
C LEU A 120 0.71 -1.06 4.22
N THR A 121 0.73 -1.21 5.53
CA THR A 121 1.10 -2.48 6.16
C THR A 121 0.10 -2.81 7.25
N LEU A 122 -0.54 -3.99 7.18
CA LEU A 122 -1.30 -4.53 8.30
C LEU A 122 -0.39 -5.35 9.19
N ILE A 123 -0.38 -5.03 10.48
CA ILE A 123 0.51 -5.62 11.47
C ILE A 123 -0.33 -6.20 12.60
N GLU A 124 0.08 -7.36 13.11
CA GLU A 124 -0.43 -7.89 14.36
C GLU A 124 0.21 -7.14 15.52
N PRO A 125 -0.56 -6.43 16.38
CA PRO A 125 0.02 -5.56 17.41
C PRO A 125 0.84 -6.31 18.47
N LYS A 126 0.52 -7.58 18.75
CA LYS A 126 1.20 -8.37 19.78
C LYS A 126 2.56 -8.90 19.32
N SER A 127 2.68 -9.36 18.09
CA SER A 127 3.90 -9.99 17.57
C SER A 127 4.72 -9.08 16.67
N GLY A 128 4.13 -7.96 16.19
CA GLY A 128 4.73 -7.12 15.16
C GLY A 128 4.75 -7.78 13.77
N THR A 129 4.10 -8.92 13.60
CA THR A 129 4.12 -9.67 12.34
C THR A 129 3.32 -8.94 11.27
N THR A 130 3.91 -8.78 10.09
CA THR A 130 3.21 -8.24 8.91
C THR A 130 2.21 -9.27 8.39
N LEU A 131 0.94 -8.89 8.35
CA LEU A 131 -0.18 -9.72 7.88
C LEU A 131 -0.50 -9.47 6.41
N TRP A 132 -0.22 -8.27 5.91
CA TRP A 132 -0.42 -7.83 4.53
C TRP A 132 0.35 -6.53 4.29
N SER A 133 0.80 -6.29 3.06
CA SER A 133 1.43 -5.03 2.68
C SER A 133 1.20 -4.72 1.21
N GLU A 134 1.04 -3.44 0.91
CA GLU A 134 0.93 -2.91 -0.45
C GLU A 134 1.57 -1.52 -0.53
N VAL A 135 2.09 -1.14 -1.71
CA VAL A 135 2.57 0.21 -1.99
C VAL A 135 1.59 0.89 -2.96
N ARG A 136 1.10 2.06 -2.57
CA ARG A 136 0.16 2.86 -3.36
C ARG A 136 0.74 4.23 -3.69
N LYS A 137 0.46 4.72 -4.89
CA LYS A 137 0.68 6.13 -5.22
C LYS A 137 -0.29 6.99 -4.43
N THR A 138 0.23 8.07 -3.84
CA THR A 138 -0.54 9.01 -3.01
C THR A 138 -0.20 10.46 -3.31
N SER A 139 0.46 10.71 -4.44
CA SER A 139 0.87 12.05 -4.86
C SER A 139 -0.30 12.95 -5.29
N LYS A 140 -1.46 12.37 -5.62
CA LYS A 140 -2.66 13.09 -6.04
C LYS A 140 -3.84 12.76 -5.12
N ALA A 141 -4.75 13.73 -4.91
CA ALA A 141 -5.95 13.54 -4.10
C ALA A 141 -6.80 12.34 -4.55
N GLN A 142 -6.97 12.14 -5.86
CA GLN A 142 -7.71 11.00 -6.41
C GLN A 142 -7.04 9.65 -6.10
N GLU A 143 -5.73 9.61 -5.94
CA GLU A 143 -4.98 8.39 -5.57
C GLU A 143 -5.16 8.10 -4.08
N LYS A 144 -5.18 9.15 -3.24
CA LYS A 144 -5.44 9.05 -1.79
C LYS A 144 -6.84 8.50 -1.50
N SER A 145 -7.87 8.94 -2.24
CA SER A 145 -9.24 8.45 -2.06
C SER A 145 -9.41 6.94 -2.32
N LYS A 146 -8.47 6.32 -3.03
CA LYS A 146 -8.42 4.89 -3.34
C LYS A 146 -7.41 4.12 -2.48
N LEU A 147 -6.95 4.74 -1.39
CA LEU A 147 -5.86 4.23 -0.56
C LEU A 147 -6.07 2.76 -0.12
N LEU A 148 -7.27 2.40 0.32
CA LEU A 148 -7.60 1.08 0.85
C LEU A 148 -8.26 0.13 -0.16
N GLU A 149 -8.40 0.53 -1.43
CA GLU A 149 -9.05 -0.30 -2.45
C GLU A 149 -8.38 -1.68 -2.61
N GLY A 150 -7.04 -1.72 -2.59
CA GLY A 150 -6.31 -2.99 -2.69
C GLY A 150 -6.48 -3.90 -1.47
N LEU A 151 -6.55 -3.34 -0.27
CA LEU A 151 -6.85 -4.11 0.93
C LEU A 151 -8.27 -4.70 0.87
N HIS A 152 -9.25 -3.88 0.47
CA HIS A 152 -10.64 -4.31 0.31
C HIS A 152 -10.74 -5.48 -0.67
N GLU A 153 -10.18 -5.32 -1.88
CA GLU A 153 -10.17 -6.37 -2.89
C GLU A 153 -9.48 -7.65 -2.41
N ALA A 154 -8.35 -7.52 -1.71
CA ALA A 154 -7.58 -8.67 -1.21
C ALA A 154 -8.36 -9.45 -0.15
N VAL A 155 -9.08 -8.76 0.74
CA VAL A 155 -9.96 -9.36 1.75
C VAL A 155 -11.14 -10.08 1.08
N ASP A 156 -11.82 -9.42 0.14
CA ASP A 156 -12.97 -10.00 -0.57
C ASP A 156 -12.59 -11.25 -1.37
N GLN A 157 -11.43 -11.24 -2.03
CA GLN A 157 -10.92 -12.40 -2.75
C GLN A 157 -10.65 -13.58 -1.81
N GLN A 158 -10.07 -13.31 -0.65
CA GLN A 158 -9.77 -14.34 0.34
C GLN A 158 -11.04 -14.92 0.95
N GLU A 159 -12.07 -14.11 1.22
CA GLU A 159 -13.37 -14.58 1.71
C GLU A 159 -14.06 -15.48 0.70
N LYS A 160 -14.09 -15.08 -0.58
CA LYS A 160 -14.64 -15.89 -1.68
C LYS A 160 -13.93 -17.24 -1.84
N SER A 161 -12.62 -17.29 -1.56
CA SER A 161 -11.84 -18.54 -1.66
C SER A 161 -12.15 -19.52 -0.52
N ARG A 162 -12.63 -19.03 0.63
CA ARG A 162 -13.01 -19.85 1.79
C ARG A 162 -14.43 -20.41 1.72
N SER A 163 -15.28 -19.78 0.92
CA SER A 163 -16.69 -20.18 0.78
C SER A 163 -16.92 -21.26 -0.28
N LYS A 164 -15.86 -21.69 -0.96
CA LYS A 164 -15.86 -22.80 -1.92
C LYS A 164 -15.32 -24.08 -1.30
#